data_7ea5e15f2f1f75413b163e21794d9fe7
#
_entry.id   7ea5e15f2f1f75413b163e21794d9fe7
#
_cell.length_a   1.000
_cell.length_b   1.000
_cell.length_c   1.000
_cell.angle_alpha   90.00
_cell.angle_beta   90.00
_cell.angle_gamma   90.00
#
_symmetry.space_group_name_H-M   'P 1'
#
loop_
_entity.id
_entity.type
_entity.pdbx_description
1 polymer ?
#
loop_
_entity_poly.entity_id
_entity_poly.type
_entity_poly.pdbx_seq_one_letter_code
_entity_poly.pdbx_strand_id
1 'polypeptide(L)'
;MKKRYTFIDLFAGCGGLSEGFYRQGFHALAHVEINHFACESLRERMKYYGYKDVDKAVIETDITREDIVDEIRKRCNTDNVDLIIGGPPCQSFSSAGRARDEHGMKNDPRNYLFESYVKILNAIRPKFFVFENVTGLLTARLKGKRHIFTVLGELGKEYKVYNGNPSDMVFNTVNYGVPQIRKRVIILGVRKDIDIEPEDLYKGIVKTNWDSDMPESERKGLLPPITVRDAIGDLPSVPNGGGSIIMKFKPKTMNSFVQKIRSKDDDTLLYHVTRKNNDKDKERYKVMAQNHWTFLEMLEKRPDLRHEKARVFPNSYTVQWWDQPSKTIIAHLYKDGNLFIHPDWKQDRSITVREAARLMSFPDDFVFIGTRTQQYRQVGNAVPPLLGYHLGLAVKAIIS
;
A
#
# COMPACT_ATOMS: atom_id res chain seq x y z
N MET A 1 13.91 10.14 -29.65
CA MET A 1 12.94 9.50 -28.69
C MET A 1 13.39 9.83 -27.28
N LYS A 2 12.48 10.28 -26.38
CA LYS A 2 12.83 10.45 -24.96
C LYS A 2 13.22 9.10 -24.38
N LYS A 3 14.34 9.02 -23.67
CA LYS A 3 14.80 7.82 -22.97
C LYS A 3 13.70 7.34 -22.02
N ARG A 4 13.29 6.08 -22.15
CA ARG A 4 12.25 5.47 -21.31
C ARG A 4 12.95 4.59 -20.27
N TYR A 5 12.85 4.97 -19.00
CA TYR A 5 13.45 4.20 -17.91
C TYR A 5 12.65 2.95 -17.65
N THR A 6 13.33 1.87 -17.29
CA THR A 6 12.74 0.52 -17.13
C THR A 6 12.76 0.05 -15.70
N PHE A 7 11.78 -0.77 -15.33
CA PHE A 7 11.76 -1.39 -14.02
C PHE A 7 11.21 -2.82 -14.00
N ILE A 8 11.56 -3.55 -12.96
CA ILE A 8 10.98 -4.85 -12.58
C ILE A 8 10.33 -4.67 -11.20
N ASP A 9 9.12 -5.20 -11.01
CA ASP A 9 8.42 -5.17 -9.72
C ASP A 9 8.34 -6.58 -9.13
N LEU A 10 8.97 -6.78 -7.98
CA LEU A 10 8.98 -8.05 -7.25
C LEU A 10 7.96 -7.99 -6.11
N PHE A 11 7.16 -9.05 -5.96
CA PHE A 11 6.01 -9.06 -5.05
C PHE A 11 4.98 -7.99 -5.42
N ALA A 12 4.70 -7.86 -6.71
CA ALA A 12 4.00 -6.73 -7.30
C ALA A 12 2.57 -6.50 -6.76
N GLY A 13 1.93 -7.53 -6.19
CA GLY A 13 0.53 -7.46 -5.82
C GLY A 13 -0.33 -7.07 -7.02
N CYS A 14 -1.32 -6.21 -6.81
CA CYS A 14 -2.11 -5.65 -7.92
C CYS A 14 -1.43 -4.44 -8.61
N GLY A 15 -0.17 -4.12 -8.28
CA GLY A 15 0.57 -3.03 -8.92
C GLY A 15 0.42 -1.66 -8.26
N GLY A 16 0.13 -1.60 -6.95
CA GLY A 16 -0.01 -0.30 -6.26
C GLY A 16 1.27 0.53 -6.28
N LEU A 17 2.43 -0.08 -6.05
CA LEU A 17 3.73 0.58 -6.16
C LEU A 17 4.03 0.93 -7.63
N SER A 18 3.86 -0.02 -8.54
CA SER A 18 4.04 0.16 -9.98
C SER A 18 3.20 1.29 -10.56
N GLU A 19 1.97 1.52 -10.06
CA GLU A 19 1.09 2.60 -10.49
C GLU A 19 1.78 3.97 -10.39
N GLY A 20 2.51 4.20 -9.30
CA GLY A 20 3.27 5.42 -9.12
C GLY A 20 4.38 5.60 -10.15
N PHE A 21 5.11 4.52 -10.47
CA PHE A 21 6.17 4.53 -11.48
C PHE A 21 5.61 4.66 -12.91
N TYR A 22 4.49 4.00 -13.23
CA TYR A 22 3.80 4.22 -14.50
C TYR A 22 3.44 5.69 -14.72
N ARG A 23 2.89 6.34 -13.69
CA ARG A 23 2.54 7.78 -13.76
C ARG A 23 3.75 8.69 -13.94
N GLN A 24 4.95 8.23 -13.61
CA GLN A 24 6.21 8.93 -13.90
C GLN A 24 6.79 8.58 -15.28
N GLY A 25 6.13 7.70 -16.05
CA GLY A 25 6.54 7.30 -17.40
C GLY A 25 7.61 6.20 -17.43
N PHE A 26 7.82 5.49 -16.33
CA PHE A 26 8.65 4.28 -16.34
C PHE A 26 7.94 3.16 -17.09
N HIS A 27 8.73 2.26 -17.66
CA HIS A 27 8.27 1.08 -18.39
C HIS A 27 8.59 -0.20 -17.61
N ALA A 28 7.56 -0.95 -17.23
CA ALA A 28 7.76 -2.24 -16.61
C ALA A 28 8.23 -3.28 -17.62
N LEU A 29 9.27 -4.00 -17.29
CA LEU A 29 9.76 -5.15 -18.05
C LEU A 29 9.15 -6.45 -17.56
N ALA A 30 9.00 -6.58 -16.23
CA ALA A 30 8.40 -7.73 -15.60
C ALA A 30 7.78 -7.38 -14.25
N HIS A 31 6.75 -8.14 -13.88
CA HIS A 31 6.16 -8.18 -12.55
C HIS A 31 6.12 -9.61 -12.07
N VAL A 32 6.56 -9.87 -10.85
CA VAL A 32 6.50 -11.21 -10.23
C VAL A 32 5.50 -11.19 -9.08
N GLU A 33 4.46 -12.00 -9.19
CA GLU A 33 3.40 -12.13 -8.17
C GLU A 33 2.86 -13.56 -8.16
N ILE A 34 2.53 -14.08 -6.98
CA ILE A 34 1.98 -15.43 -6.82
C ILE A 34 0.44 -15.47 -6.84
N ASN A 35 -0.21 -14.36 -6.49
CA ASN A 35 -1.66 -14.32 -6.35
C ASN A 35 -2.34 -14.09 -7.70
N HIS A 36 -3.06 -15.08 -8.18
CA HIS A 36 -3.77 -15.05 -9.47
C HIS A 36 -4.62 -13.77 -9.66
N PHE A 37 -5.49 -13.44 -8.70
CA PHE A 37 -6.37 -12.28 -8.85
C PHE A 37 -5.61 -10.93 -8.85
N ALA A 38 -4.49 -10.87 -8.16
CA ALA A 38 -3.61 -9.70 -8.20
C ALA A 38 -2.92 -9.58 -9.56
N CYS A 39 -2.45 -10.70 -10.13
CA CYS A 39 -1.90 -10.76 -11.49
C CYS A 39 -2.91 -10.30 -12.53
N GLU A 40 -4.17 -10.75 -12.45
CA GLU A 40 -5.22 -10.34 -13.37
C GLU A 40 -5.51 -8.83 -13.27
N SER A 41 -5.59 -8.27 -12.05
CA SER A 41 -5.78 -6.84 -11.86
C SER A 41 -4.60 -6.04 -12.43
N LEU A 42 -3.38 -6.56 -12.28
CA LEU A 42 -2.17 -5.96 -12.81
C LEU A 42 -2.15 -6.00 -14.35
N ARG A 43 -2.56 -7.13 -14.98
CA ARG A 43 -2.72 -7.25 -16.44
C ARG A 43 -3.70 -6.20 -16.97
N GLU A 44 -4.86 -6.02 -16.31
CA GLU A 44 -5.83 -4.99 -16.70
C GLU A 44 -5.23 -3.59 -16.58
N ARG A 45 -4.48 -3.30 -15.51
CA ARG A 45 -3.82 -2.00 -15.35
C ARG A 45 -2.72 -1.76 -16.38
N MET A 46 -1.97 -2.78 -16.76
CA MET A 46 -0.97 -2.68 -17.82
C MET A 46 -1.60 -2.41 -19.19
N LYS A 47 -2.75 -3.04 -19.52
CA LYS A 47 -3.53 -2.74 -20.74
C LYS A 47 -3.93 -1.26 -20.78
N TYR A 48 -4.37 -0.69 -19.65
CA TYR A 48 -4.67 0.73 -19.53
C TYR A 48 -3.47 1.62 -19.91
N TYR A 49 -2.25 1.21 -19.55
CA TYR A 49 -1.01 1.90 -19.94
C TYR A 49 -0.49 1.53 -21.35
N GLY A 50 -1.28 0.81 -22.14
CA GLY A 50 -0.99 0.50 -23.54
C GLY A 50 0.00 -0.65 -23.77
N TYR A 51 0.21 -1.52 -22.78
CA TYR A 51 0.98 -2.75 -22.99
C TYR A 51 0.19 -3.73 -23.87
N LYS A 52 0.85 -4.24 -24.92
CA LYS A 52 0.24 -5.17 -25.88
C LYS A 52 0.35 -6.63 -25.42
N ASP A 53 1.46 -7.00 -24.79
CA ASP A 53 1.76 -8.36 -24.33
C ASP A 53 1.91 -8.39 -22.82
N VAL A 54 0.76 -8.32 -22.13
CA VAL A 54 0.72 -8.29 -20.67
C VAL A 54 1.09 -9.64 -20.05
N ASP A 55 0.83 -10.75 -20.73
CA ASP A 55 1.15 -12.10 -20.24
C ASP A 55 2.66 -12.35 -20.24
N LYS A 56 3.37 -11.70 -21.14
CA LYS A 56 4.83 -11.71 -21.14
C LYS A 56 5.38 -10.94 -19.93
N ALA A 57 4.78 -9.81 -19.58
CA ALA A 57 5.28 -8.94 -18.54
C ALA A 57 4.82 -9.36 -17.12
N VAL A 58 3.73 -10.13 -16.96
CA VAL A 58 3.27 -10.61 -15.64
C VAL A 58 3.65 -12.07 -15.46
N ILE A 59 4.57 -12.33 -14.55
CA ILE A 59 5.07 -13.66 -14.19
C ILE A 59 4.31 -14.13 -12.95
N GLU A 60 3.26 -14.91 -13.17
CA GLU A 60 2.43 -15.48 -12.10
C GLU A 60 3.11 -16.72 -11.54
N THR A 61 3.91 -16.56 -10.47
CA THR A 61 4.70 -17.66 -9.92
C THR A 61 5.16 -17.41 -8.49
N ASP A 62 5.62 -18.47 -7.82
CA ASP A 62 6.36 -18.36 -6.57
C ASP A 62 7.78 -17.85 -6.87
N ILE A 63 8.15 -16.72 -6.27
CA ILE A 63 9.44 -16.07 -6.44
C ILE A 63 10.62 -16.89 -5.87
N THR A 64 10.34 -17.90 -5.05
CA THR A 64 11.37 -18.77 -4.46
C THR A 64 11.88 -19.86 -5.41
N ARG A 65 11.28 -20.02 -6.58
CA ARG A 65 11.72 -21.00 -7.59
C ARG A 65 13.19 -20.81 -7.94
N GLU A 66 13.88 -21.92 -8.20
CA GLU A 66 15.30 -21.90 -8.53
C GLU A 66 15.61 -21.18 -9.84
N ASP A 67 14.75 -21.36 -10.85
CA ASP A 67 14.85 -20.82 -12.22
C ASP A 67 14.26 -19.40 -12.39
N ILE A 68 13.80 -18.76 -11.30
CA ILE A 68 13.11 -17.46 -11.36
C ILE A 68 13.94 -16.36 -12.06
N VAL A 69 15.27 -16.36 -11.85
CA VAL A 69 16.17 -15.38 -12.46
C VAL A 69 16.19 -15.55 -13.98
N ASP A 70 16.26 -16.78 -14.46
CA ASP A 70 16.30 -17.07 -15.90
C ASP A 70 14.96 -16.75 -16.56
N GLU A 71 13.85 -17.03 -15.87
CA GLU A 71 12.51 -16.65 -16.34
C GLU A 71 12.38 -15.13 -16.45
N ILE A 72 12.82 -14.36 -15.45
CA ILE A 72 12.81 -12.90 -15.50
C ILE A 72 13.67 -12.39 -16.67
N ARG A 73 14.89 -12.86 -16.82
CA ARG A 73 15.78 -12.46 -17.94
C ARG A 73 15.15 -12.73 -19.31
N LYS A 74 14.58 -13.93 -19.49
CA LYS A 74 13.89 -14.33 -20.71
C LYS A 74 12.72 -13.38 -21.02
N ARG A 75 11.93 -13.00 -20.00
CA ARG A 75 10.77 -12.09 -20.15
C ARG A 75 11.19 -10.66 -20.45
N CYS A 76 12.22 -10.16 -19.75
CA CYS A 76 12.74 -8.80 -19.95
C CYS A 76 13.38 -8.61 -21.33
N ASN A 77 14.00 -9.64 -21.88
CA ASN A 77 14.73 -9.61 -23.16
C ASN A 77 15.74 -8.46 -23.26
N THR A 78 16.36 -8.08 -22.14
CA THR A 78 17.39 -7.05 -22.02
C THR A 78 18.16 -7.23 -20.73
N ASP A 79 19.48 -6.96 -20.76
CA ASP A 79 20.33 -6.92 -19.57
C ASP A 79 20.40 -5.52 -18.93
N ASN A 80 19.81 -4.51 -19.61
CA ASN A 80 19.83 -3.13 -19.11
C ASN A 80 18.53 -2.78 -18.40
N VAL A 81 18.50 -3.09 -17.11
CA VAL A 81 17.39 -2.75 -16.20
C VAL A 81 17.80 -1.54 -15.36
N ASP A 82 17.00 -0.47 -15.38
CA ASP A 82 17.32 0.71 -14.59
C ASP A 82 16.98 0.52 -13.12
N LEU A 83 15.86 -0.16 -12.80
CA LEU A 83 15.34 -0.21 -11.45
C LEU A 83 14.69 -1.56 -11.13
N ILE A 84 14.90 -2.07 -9.91
CA ILE A 84 14.04 -3.08 -9.27
C ILE A 84 13.28 -2.42 -8.12
N ILE A 85 11.97 -2.58 -8.10
CA ILE A 85 11.11 -2.20 -6.98
C ILE A 85 10.50 -3.44 -6.36
N GLY A 86 10.05 -3.36 -5.10
CA GLY A 86 9.30 -4.44 -4.50
C GLY A 86 9.16 -4.36 -2.99
N GLY A 87 8.14 -5.05 -2.47
CA GLY A 87 7.85 -5.15 -1.04
C GLY A 87 7.70 -6.60 -0.60
N PRO A 88 8.80 -7.32 -0.29
CA PRO A 88 8.69 -8.69 0.18
C PRO A 88 7.84 -8.74 1.46
N PRO A 89 6.85 -9.67 1.54
CA PRO A 89 5.96 -9.75 2.68
C PRO A 89 6.72 -10.09 3.96
N CYS A 90 6.46 -9.27 5.00
CA CYS A 90 7.04 -9.41 6.32
C CYS A 90 5.94 -9.65 7.36
N GLN A 91 5.10 -10.66 7.13
CA GLN A 91 3.91 -10.90 7.96
C GLN A 91 4.24 -11.27 9.40
N SER A 92 5.35 -11.96 9.62
CA SER A 92 5.86 -12.35 10.94
C SER A 92 6.26 -11.17 11.82
N PHE A 93 6.60 -10.01 11.22
CA PHE A 93 7.06 -8.84 11.95
C PHE A 93 5.97 -7.77 12.12
N SER A 94 4.79 -7.97 11.52
CA SER A 94 3.65 -7.10 11.81
C SER A 94 3.12 -7.34 13.23
N SER A 95 2.65 -6.29 13.91
CA SER A 95 2.07 -6.39 15.25
C SER A 95 0.91 -7.40 15.32
N ALA A 96 0.12 -7.53 14.25
CA ALA A 96 -0.97 -8.50 14.14
C ALA A 96 -0.48 -9.95 13.89
N GLY A 97 0.68 -10.14 13.26
CA GLY A 97 1.30 -11.45 13.06
C GLY A 97 1.91 -12.00 14.35
N ARG A 98 2.64 -11.16 15.09
CA ARG A 98 3.30 -11.54 16.36
C ARG A 98 2.33 -12.00 17.46
N ALA A 99 1.12 -11.46 17.48
CA ALA A 99 0.11 -11.81 18.48
C ALA A 99 -0.52 -13.21 18.28
N ARG A 100 -0.18 -13.94 17.22
CA ARG A 100 -0.84 -15.21 16.85
C ARG A 100 0.05 -16.43 16.89
N ASP A 101 1.36 -16.28 17.07
CA ASP A 101 2.31 -17.40 17.02
C ASP A 101 3.02 -17.59 18.36
N GLU A 102 2.76 -18.73 19.00
CA GLU A 102 3.36 -19.15 20.27
C GLU A 102 4.88 -19.35 20.19
N HIS A 103 5.43 -19.55 18.98
CA HIS A 103 6.88 -19.79 18.75
C HIS A 103 7.64 -18.57 18.24
N GLY A 104 7.00 -17.35 18.28
CA GLY A 104 7.66 -16.11 17.86
C GLY A 104 8.04 -16.08 16.39
N MET A 105 7.32 -16.81 15.53
CA MET A 105 7.45 -16.84 14.06
C MET A 105 8.85 -17.26 13.53
N LYS A 106 9.66 -17.91 14.34
CA LYS A 106 11.06 -18.24 13.97
C LYS A 106 11.19 -19.14 12.74
N ASN A 107 10.18 -19.97 12.47
CA ASN A 107 10.17 -20.96 11.39
C ASN A 107 9.28 -20.57 10.21
N ASP A 108 8.76 -19.33 10.15
CA ASP A 108 7.94 -18.91 9.02
C ASP A 108 8.81 -18.66 7.78
N PRO A 109 8.61 -19.41 6.67
CA PRO A 109 9.42 -19.28 5.46
C PRO A 109 9.34 -17.88 4.85
N ARG A 110 8.27 -17.13 5.15
CA ARG A 110 8.10 -15.74 4.68
C ARG A 110 9.12 -14.76 5.27
N ASN A 111 9.78 -15.11 6.37
CA ASN A 111 10.89 -14.33 6.94
C ASN A 111 12.11 -14.26 6.02
N TYR A 112 12.21 -15.18 5.08
CA TYR A 112 13.35 -15.32 4.18
C TYR A 112 13.04 -14.87 2.75
N LEU A 113 11.83 -14.37 2.48
CA LEU A 113 11.46 -13.88 1.14
C LEU A 113 12.28 -12.66 0.68
N PHE A 114 12.88 -11.92 1.62
CA PHE A 114 13.85 -10.89 1.28
C PHE A 114 15.10 -11.47 0.60
N GLU A 115 15.49 -12.71 0.90
CA GLU A 115 16.63 -13.39 0.26
C GLU A 115 16.36 -13.63 -1.22
N SER A 116 15.10 -13.95 -1.60
CA SER A 116 14.71 -14.05 -3.01
C SER A 116 14.82 -12.69 -3.72
N TYR A 117 14.42 -11.59 -3.04
CA TYR A 117 14.64 -10.24 -3.57
C TYR A 117 16.12 -9.96 -3.80
N VAL A 118 16.99 -10.24 -2.82
CA VAL A 118 18.46 -10.04 -2.91
C VAL A 118 19.08 -10.92 -4.01
N LYS A 119 18.66 -12.19 -4.11
CA LYS A 119 19.11 -13.11 -5.18
C LYS A 119 18.84 -12.52 -6.56
N ILE A 120 17.62 -12.06 -6.81
CA ILE A 120 17.22 -11.48 -8.08
C ILE A 120 17.93 -10.14 -8.32
N LEU A 121 18.02 -9.28 -7.31
CA LEU A 121 18.71 -8.00 -7.37
C LEU A 121 20.18 -8.17 -7.81
N ASN A 122 20.90 -9.11 -7.19
CA ASN A 122 22.30 -9.39 -7.49
C ASN A 122 22.50 -10.04 -8.86
N ALA A 123 21.54 -10.82 -9.32
CA ALA A 123 21.59 -11.47 -10.62
C ALA A 123 21.26 -10.53 -11.78
N ILE A 124 20.26 -9.68 -11.63
CA ILE A 124 19.80 -8.71 -12.67
C ILE A 124 20.70 -7.47 -12.69
N ARG A 125 21.25 -7.06 -11.53
CA ARG A 125 22.16 -5.91 -11.38
C ARG A 125 21.59 -4.58 -11.93
N PRO A 126 20.34 -4.18 -11.54
CA PRO A 126 19.82 -2.88 -11.96
C PRO A 126 20.69 -1.74 -11.43
N LYS A 127 20.50 -0.53 -11.96
CA LYS A 127 21.22 0.66 -11.47
C LYS A 127 20.78 1.08 -10.09
N PHE A 128 19.47 0.96 -9.80
CA PHE A 128 18.83 1.37 -8.57
C PHE A 128 17.88 0.28 -8.05
N PHE A 129 17.56 0.33 -6.77
CA PHE A 129 16.46 -0.44 -6.24
C PHE A 129 15.63 0.35 -5.21
N VAL A 130 14.37 -0.06 -5.07
CA VAL A 130 13.44 0.36 -4.01
C VAL A 130 12.91 -0.88 -3.31
N PHE A 131 13.24 -1.02 -2.03
CA PHE A 131 12.77 -2.12 -1.18
C PHE A 131 11.83 -1.54 -0.13
N GLU A 132 10.54 -1.94 -0.16
CA GLU A 132 9.52 -1.51 0.79
C GLU A 132 9.26 -2.58 1.84
N ASN A 133 9.03 -2.15 3.10
CA ASN A 133 8.61 -3.06 4.15
C ASN A 133 7.83 -2.35 5.28
N VAL A 134 7.25 -3.13 6.19
CA VAL A 134 6.59 -2.62 7.39
C VAL A 134 7.60 -2.15 8.43
N THR A 135 7.23 -1.17 9.28
CA THR A 135 8.09 -0.65 10.34
C THR A 135 8.50 -1.69 11.38
N GLY A 136 7.77 -2.80 11.47
CA GLY A 136 8.15 -3.95 12.30
C GLY A 136 9.52 -4.54 11.95
N LEU A 137 10.01 -4.36 10.73
CA LEU A 137 11.37 -4.74 10.31
C LEU A 137 12.46 -4.10 11.18
N LEU A 138 12.26 -2.87 11.66
CA LEU A 138 13.25 -2.16 12.48
C LEU A 138 13.44 -2.76 13.87
N THR A 139 12.39 -3.36 14.43
CA THR A 139 12.38 -3.89 15.80
C THR A 139 12.47 -5.42 15.85
N ALA A 140 12.18 -6.09 14.75
CA ALA A 140 12.22 -7.54 14.66
C ALA A 140 13.65 -8.07 14.89
N ARG A 141 13.74 -9.22 15.58
CA ARG A 141 15.00 -9.92 15.80
C ARG A 141 14.92 -11.31 15.17
N LEU A 142 15.93 -11.64 14.37
CA LEU A 142 16.12 -12.96 13.82
C LEU A 142 17.48 -13.48 14.32
N LYS A 143 17.53 -14.68 14.94
CA LYS A 143 18.75 -15.25 15.52
C LYS A 143 19.50 -14.27 16.45
N GLY A 144 18.75 -13.50 17.26
CA GLY A 144 19.30 -12.55 18.24
C GLY A 144 19.71 -11.17 17.68
N LYS A 145 19.86 -11.00 16.36
CA LYS A 145 20.20 -9.73 15.72
C LYS A 145 18.96 -8.99 15.21
N ARG A 146 18.99 -7.66 15.18
CA ARG A 146 17.93 -6.88 14.52
C ARG A 146 17.91 -7.21 13.03
N HIS A 147 16.74 -7.60 12.53
CA HIS A 147 16.58 -8.10 11.16
C HIS A 147 16.92 -7.03 10.09
N ILE A 148 16.63 -5.77 10.37
CA ILE A 148 16.99 -4.66 9.48
C ILE A 148 18.49 -4.65 9.12
N PHE A 149 19.37 -4.88 10.09
CA PHE A 149 20.81 -4.89 9.81
C PHE A 149 21.26 -6.10 8.97
N THR A 150 20.54 -7.22 9.06
CA THR A 150 20.76 -8.34 8.14
C THR A 150 20.37 -7.98 6.71
N VAL A 151 19.18 -7.37 6.53
CA VAL A 151 18.70 -6.91 5.22
C VAL A 151 19.65 -5.87 4.63
N LEU A 152 20.01 -4.82 5.39
CA LEU A 152 20.95 -3.80 4.94
C LEU A 152 22.33 -4.37 4.60
N GLY A 153 22.83 -5.34 5.39
CA GLY A 153 24.11 -6.01 5.11
C GLY A 153 24.11 -6.82 3.81
N GLU A 154 23.02 -7.54 3.53
CA GLU A 154 22.89 -8.30 2.28
C GLU A 154 22.75 -7.36 1.06
N LEU A 155 21.91 -6.34 1.14
CA LEU A 155 21.74 -5.34 0.09
C LEU A 155 23.03 -4.54 -0.14
N GLY A 156 23.78 -4.24 0.93
CA GLY A 156 25.00 -3.45 0.89
C GLY A 156 26.22 -4.17 0.29
N LYS A 157 26.12 -5.45 -0.04
CA LYS A 157 27.23 -6.18 -0.68
C LYS A 157 27.54 -5.62 -2.07
N GLU A 158 26.51 -5.35 -2.89
CA GLU A 158 26.65 -4.91 -4.27
C GLU A 158 26.16 -3.47 -4.51
N TYR A 159 25.44 -2.90 -3.54
CA TYR A 159 24.85 -1.57 -3.63
C TYR A 159 25.32 -0.66 -2.51
N LYS A 160 25.37 0.64 -2.78
CA LYS A 160 25.40 1.67 -1.75
C LYS A 160 23.99 1.76 -1.16
N VAL A 161 23.85 1.66 0.15
CA VAL A 161 22.59 1.82 0.89
C VAL A 161 22.78 2.84 2.00
N TYR A 162 21.70 3.51 2.41
CA TYR A 162 21.76 4.46 3.51
C TYR A 162 22.30 3.79 4.79
N ASN A 163 23.34 4.39 5.38
CA ASN A 163 24.05 3.84 6.53
C ASN A 163 23.82 4.62 7.84
N GLY A 164 22.93 5.62 7.82
CA GLY A 164 22.55 6.40 8.99
C GLY A 164 21.54 5.68 9.89
N ASN A 165 20.73 6.46 10.63
CA ASN A 165 19.72 5.87 11.51
C ASN A 165 18.60 5.21 10.69
N PRO A 166 18.31 3.91 10.90
CA PRO A 166 17.21 3.23 10.19
C PRO A 166 15.85 3.90 10.33
N SER A 167 15.61 4.71 11.36
CA SER A 167 14.38 5.48 11.53
C SER A 167 14.18 6.53 10.43
N ASP A 168 15.26 7.02 9.80
CA ASP A 168 15.21 8.01 8.73
C ASP A 168 14.65 7.43 7.42
N MET A 169 14.68 6.10 7.30
CA MET A 169 14.06 5.35 6.20
C MET A 169 12.55 5.13 6.40
N VAL A 170 11.94 5.67 7.45
CA VAL A 170 10.49 5.52 7.72
C VAL A 170 9.71 6.64 7.05
N PHE A 171 8.83 6.27 6.15
CA PHE A 171 7.94 7.17 5.42
C PHE A 171 6.51 7.03 5.95
N ASN A 172 5.91 8.15 6.39
CA ASN A 172 4.48 8.22 6.67
C ASN A 172 3.74 8.69 5.40
N THR A 173 2.84 7.87 4.88
CA THR A 173 2.19 8.14 3.59
C THR A 173 1.35 9.43 3.60
N VAL A 174 0.90 9.90 4.77
CA VAL A 174 0.23 11.21 4.92
C VAL A 174 1.09 12.33 4.34
N ASN A 175 2.42 12.29 4.55
CA ASN A 175 3.34 13.31 4.08
C ASN A 175 3.44 13.41 2.55
N TYR A 176 2.84 12.47 1.84
CA TYR A 176 2.84 12.35 0.38
C TYR A 176 1.44 12.43 -0.23
N GLY A 177 0.49 13.05 0.50
CA GLY A 177 -0.88 13.27 0.05
C GLY A 177 -1.77 12.03 0.01
N VAL A 178 -1.39 10.95 0.69
CA VAL A 178 -2.26 9.78 0.88
C VAL A 178 -3.17 10.04 2.08
N PRO A 179 -4.51 9.86 1.97
CA PRO A 179 -5.45 10.11 3.05
C PRO A 179 -5.43 8.99 4.12
N GLN A 180 -4.23 8.57 4.51
CA GLN A 180 -4.04 7.43 5.42
C GLN A 180 -2.74 7.56 6.21
N ILE A 181 -2.81 7.32 7.51
CA ILE A 181 -1.62 7.15 8.37
C ILE A 181 -1.09 5.74 8.15
N ARG A 182 0.00 5.63 7.35
CA ARG A 182 0.65 4.36 7.03
C ARG A 182 2.16 4.56 7.01
N LYS A 183 2.85 4.04 8.02
CA LYS A 183 4.31 4.13 8.11
C LYS A 183 4.95 2.90 7.47
N ARG A 184 5.96 3.13 6.60
CA ARG A 184 6.71 2.10 5.88
C ARG A 184 8.19 2.40 5.89
N VAL A 185 8.99 1.35 5.98
CA VAL A 185 10.44 1.42 5.72
C VAL A 185 10.66 1.36 4.22
N ILE A 186 11.37 2.34 3.69
CA ILE A 186 11.79 2.38 2.28
C ILE A 186 13.32 2.38 2.26
N ILE A 187 13.90 1.33 1.72
CA ILE A 187 15.34 1.24 1.51
C ILE A 187 15.62 1.51 0.04
N LEU A 188 16.41 2.54 -0.22
CA LEU A 188 16.86 2.92 -1.55
C LEU A 188 18.31 2.51 -1.71
N GLY A 189 18.68 1.99 -2.87
CA GLY A 189 20.06 1.63 -3.16
C GLY A 189 20.49 2.02 -4.55
N VAL A 190 21.78 2.31 -4.66
CA VAL A 190 22.49 2.69 -5.87
C VAL A 190 23.60 1.67 -6.11
N ARG A 191 23.74 1.11 -7.31
CA ARG A 191 24.80 0.16 -7.62
C ARG A 191 26.17 0.83 -7.42
N LYS A 192 27.13 0.12 -6.83
CA LYS A 192 28.41 0.69 -6.36
C LYS A 192 29.27 1.38 -7.46
N ASP A 193 29.09 0.99 -8.71
CA ASP A 193 29.80 1.59 -9.86
C ASP A 193 29.20 2.92 -10.35
N ILE A 194 28.09 3.36 -9.73
CA ILE A 194 27.41 4.62 -10.09
C ILE A 194 27.84 5.69 -9.08
N ASP A 195 28.26 6.85 -9.58
CA ASP A 195 28.69 7.99 -8.76
C ASP A 195 27.47 8.83 -8.32
N ILE A 196 26.64 8.22 -7.49
CA ILE A 196 25.46 8.81 -6.82
C ILE A 196 25.40 8.21 -5.43
N GLU A 197 25.09 9.02 -4.43
CA GLU A 197 24.89 8.53 -3.05
C GLU A 197 23.41 8.29 -2.74
N PRO A 198 23.07 7.27 -1.93
CA PRO A 198 21.69 6.97 -1.54
C PRO A 198 20.97 8.17 -0.93
N GLU A 199 21.68 9.00 -0.18
CA GLU A 199 21.20 10.22 0.47
C GLU A 199 20.55 11.19 -0.53
N ASP A 200 21.06 11.25 -1.76
CA ASP A 200 20.52 12.15 -2.78
C ASP A 200 19.15 11.65 -3.29
N LEU A 201 18.95 10.32 -3.34
CA LEU A 201 17.63 9.74 -3.60
C LEU A 201 16.63 10.12 -2.49
N TYR A 202 17.02 10.01 -1.22
CA TYR A 202 16.15 10.37 -0.09
C TYR A 202 15.80 11.85 -0.08
N LYS A 203 16.75 12.75 -0.36
CA LYS A 203 16.51 14.20 -0.50
C LYS A 203 15.52 14.52 -1.63
N GLY A 204 15.53 13.73 -2.70
CA GLY A 204 14.59 13.86 -3.82
C GLY A 204 13.14 13.50 -3.47
N ILE A 205 12.88 12.81 -2.35
CA ILE A 205 11.53 12.44 -1.92
C ILE A 205 10.94 13.56 -1.05
N VAL A 206 10.41 14.58 -1.71
CA VAL A 206 9.91 15.79 -1.05
C VAL A 206 8.52 15.56 -0.45
N LYS A 207 8.35 15.90 0.83
CA LYS A 207 7.05 15.92 1.51
C LYS A 207 6.17 17.00 0.90
N THR A 208 4.90 16.72 0.70
CA THR A 208 3.88 17.66 0.20
C THR A 208 2.89 18.08 1.28
N ASN A 209 2.71 17.25 2.30
CA ASN A 209 1.76 17.46 3.38
C ASN A 209 2.44 17.26 4.74
N TRP A 210 1.99 17.98 5.75
CA TRP A 210 2.40 17.73 7.13
C TRP A 210 1.56 16.61 7.76
N ASP A 211 2.04 15.99 8.83
CA ASP A 211 1.27 15.08 9.67
C ASP A 211 1.22 15.58 11.12
N SER A 212 0.37 14.96 11.94
CA SER A 212 0.18 15.37 13.35
C SER A 212 1.43 15.26 14.21
N ASP A 213 2.35 14.36 13.86
CA ASP A 213 3.60 14.13 14.59
C ASP A 213 4.67 15.17 14.25
N MET A 214 4.47 15.95 13.15
CA MET A 214 5.42 16.94 12.67
C MET A 214 5.35 18.23 13.52
N PRO A 215 6.46 18.75 14.03
CA PRO A 215 6.53 20.03 14.72
C PRO A 215 5.96 21.17 13.86
N GLU A 216 5.30 22.14 14.47
CA GLU A 216 4.65 23.25 13.74
C GLU A 216 5.66 24.07 12.93
N SER A 217 6.88 24.22 13.45
CA SER A 217 7.99 24.91 12.75
C SER A 217 8.39 24.27 11.42
N GLU A 218 8.16 22.96 11.26
CA GLU A 218 8.48 22.19 10.04
C GLU A 218 7.33 22.16 9.02
N ARG A 219 6.12 22.63 9.40
CA ARG A 219 4.92 22.58 8.52
C ARG A 219 4.88 23.69 7.48
N LYS A 220 5.76 24.69 7.60
CA LYS A 220 5.78 25.83 6.67
C LYS A 220 5.98 25.37 5.22
N GLY A 221 5.07 25.77 4.34
CA GLY A 221 5.10 25.42 2.92
C GLY A 221 4.47 24.05 2.58
N LEU A 222 4.08 23.27 3.59
CA LEU A 222 3.38 22.00 3.40
C LEU A 222 1.86 22.19 3.47
N LEU A 223 1.13 21.40 2.70
CA LEU A 223 -0.33 21.33 2.76
C LEU A 223 -0.81 20.57 4.00
N PRO A 224 -2.05 20.81 4.47
CA PRO A 224 -2.65 19.97 5.50
C PRO A 224 -2.79 18.52 5.03
N PRO A 225 -2.92 17.56 5.97
CA PRO A 225 -3.19 16.17 5.63
C PRO A 225 -4.51 16.04 4.87
N ILE A 226 -4.54 15.14 3.89
CA ILE A 226 -5.79 14.77 3.21
C ILE A 226 -6.62 13.92 4.16
N THR A 227 -7.87 14.32 4.37
CA THR A 227 -8.78 13.67 5.31
C THR A 227 -9.63 12.57 4.66
N VAL A 228 -10.30 11.76 5.48
CA VAL A 228 -11.31 10.80 5.01
C VAL A 228 -12.40 11.53 4.22
N ARG A 229 -12.83 12.73 4.68
CA ARG A 229 -13.82 13.57 3.98
C ARG A 229 -13.35 13.97 2.58
N ASP A 230 -12.11 14.37 2.44
CA ASP A 230 -11.54 14.74 1.14
C ASP A 230 -11.51 13.54 0.18
N ALA A 231 -11.29 12.34 0.71
CA ALA A 231 -11.12 11.14 -0.10
C ALA A 231 -12.43 10.48 -0.53
N ILE A 232 -13.43 10.43 0.36
CA ILE A 232 -14.65 9.64 0.13
C ILE A 232 -15.96 10.43 0.34
N GLY A 233 -15.89 11.71 0.75
CA GLY A 233 -17.07 12.50 1.08
C GLY A 233 -17.94 12.90 -0.12
N ASP A 234 -17.41 12.80 -1.34
CA ASP A 234 -18.14 13.01 -2.61
C ASP A 234 -18.90 11.78 -3.09
N LEU A 235 -18.57 10.59 -2.56
CA LEU A 235 -19.18 9.33 -2.99
C LEU A 235 -20.66 9.25 -2.57
N PRO A 236 -21.51 8.58 -3.38
CA PRO A 236 -22.92 8.45 -3.05
C PRO A 236 -23.11 7.64 -1.76
N SER A 237 -24.09 8.04 -0.95
CA SER A 237 -24.50 7.26 0.21
C SER A 237 -25.10 5.92 -0.21
N VAL A 238 -24.69 4.84 0.43
CA VAL A 238 -25.21 3.50 0.18
C VAL A 238 -25.56 2.80 1.50
N PRO A 239 -26.74 2.19 1.62
CA PRO A 239 -27.14 1.52 2.85
C PRO A 239 -26.32 0.24 3.08
N ASN A 240 -26.37 -0.28 4.29
CA ASN A 240 -25.79 -1.58 4.63
C ASN A 240 -26.35 -2.69 3.72
N GLY A 241 -25.47 -3.43 3.04
CA GLY A 241 -25.83 -4.43 2.05
C GLY A 241 -26.23 -3.88 0.68
N GLY A 242 -26.18 -2.56 0.47
CA GLY A 242 -26.53 -1.89 -0.79
C GLY A 242 -25.33 -1.51 -1.65
N GLY A 243 -25.61 -0.71 -2.69
CA GLY A 243 -24.63 -0.28 -3.68
C GLY A 243 -24.49 -1.22 -4.86
N SER A 244 -23.50 -0.99 -5.71
CA SER A 244 -23.28 -1.79 -6.93
C SER A 244 -21.80 -1.94 -7.25
N ILE A 245 -21.45 -2.99 -7.99
CA ILE A 245 -20.10 -3.20 -8.53
C ILE A 245 -19.78 -2.14 -9.58
N ILE A 246 -20.76 -1.75 -10.37
CA ILE A 246 -20.66 -0.69 -11.38
C ILE A 246 -21.89 0.21 -11.24
N MET A 247 -21.69 1.50 -11.14
CA MET A 247 -22.77 2.48 -11.09
C MET A 247 -22.40 3.77 -11.81
N LYS A 248 -23.42 4.49 -12.31
CA LYS A 248 -23.23 5.84 -12.84
C LYS A 248 -23.03 6.81 -11.69
N PHE A 249 -21.98 7.60 -11.78
CA PHE A 249 -21.63 8.58 -10.77
C PHE A 249 -20.78 9.71 -11.37
N LYS A 250 -21.23 10.93 -11.18
CA LYS A 250 -20.46 12.13 -11.51
C LYS A 250 -20.45 13.03 -10.28
N PRO A 251 -19.29 13.28 -9.66
CA PRO A 251 -19.23 14.17 -8.49
C PRO A 251 -19.63 15.59 -8.89
N LYS A 252 -20.39 16.28 -8.03
CA LYS A 252 -20.78 17.68 -8.24
C LYS A 252 -19.57 18.61 -8.20
N THR A 253 -18.63 18.31 -7.30
CA THR A 253 -17.38 19.05 -7.12
C THR A 253 -16.24 18.05 -6.89
N MET A 254 -15.04 18.42 -7.33
CA MET A 254 -13.84 17.62 -7.15
C MET A 254 -12.79 18.48 -6.43
N ASN A 255 -12.46 18.10 -5.19
CA ASN A 255 -11.34 18.69 -4.49
C ASN A 255 -9.99 18.28 -5.11
N SER A 256 -8.91 18.87 -4.63
CA SER A 256 -7.56 18.64 -5.17
C SER A 256 -7.10 17.18 -5.10
N PHE A 257 -7.57 16.39 -4.12
CA PHE A 257 -7.26 14.97 -4.01
C PHE A 257 -8.04 14.15 -5.05
N VAL A 258 -9.36 14.36 -5.14
CA VAL A 258 -10.22 13.65 -6.12
C VAL A 258 -9.76 13.92 -7.55
N GLN A 259 -9.31 15.15 -7.87
CA GLN A 259 -8.74 15.49 -9.18
C GLN A 259 -7.48 14.68 -9.55
N LYS A 260 -6.70 14.22 -8.55
CA LYS A 260 -5.51 13.38 -8.78
C LYS A 260 -5.83 11.92 -9.09
N ILE A 261 -7.00 11.44 -8.66
CA ILE A 261 -7.38 10.02 -8.74
C ILE A 261 -8.57 9.75 -9.66
N ARG A 262 -9.23 10.79 -10.19
CA ARG A 262 -10.40 10.67 -11.05
C ARG A 262 -10.37 11.67 -12.20
N SER A 263 -10.67 11.21 -13.42
CA SER A 263 -10.91 12.10 -14.56
C SER A 263 -12.26 12.82 -14.41
N LYS A 264 -12.33 14.07 -14.89
CA LYS A 264 -13.58 14.85 -14.94
C LYS A 264 -14.63 14.23 -15.86
N ASP A 265 -14.17 13.50 -16.88
CA ASP A 265 -15.03 12.88 -17.90
C ASP A 265 -15.50 11.48 -17.49
N ASP A 266 -14.93 10.91 -16.43
CA ASP A 266 -15.35 9.61 -15.93
C ASP A 266 -16.71 9.73 -15.20
N ASP A 267 -17.71 9.02 -15.72
CA ASP A 267 -19.08 8.94 -15.15
C ASP A 267 -19.37 7.59 -14.48
N THR A 268 -18.34 6.76 -14.33
CA THR A 268 -18.45 5.40 -13.79
C THR A 268 -17.77 5.28 -12.43
N LEU A 269 -18.43 4.64 -11.49
CA LEU A 269 -17.88 4.29 -10.18
C LEU A 269 -17.88 2.76 -10.02
N LEU A 270 -16.71 2.21 -9.73
CA LEU A 270 -16.50 0.77 -9.59
C LEU A 270 -16.44 0.36 -8.10
N TYR A 271 -16.99 -0.79 -7.75
CA TYR A 271 -16.84 -1.46 -6.44
C TYR A 271 -17.38 -0.67 -5.24
N HIS A 272 -18.38 0.19 -5.46
CA HIS A 272 -19.05 0.91 -4.38
C HIS A 272 -20.26 0.13 -3.88
N VAL A 273 -19.98 -1.07 -3.35
CA VAL A 273 -20.94 -2.03 -2.82
C VAL A 273 -20.56 -2.42 -1.41
N THR A 274 -21.50 -2.36 -0.48
CA THR A 274 -21.29 -2.64 0.94
C THR A 274 -21.42 -4.14 1.24
N ARG A 275 -20.90 -4.57 2.36
CA ARG A 275 -21.26 -5.87 2.92
C ARG A 275 -22.54 -5.77 3.74
N LYS A 276 -23.24 -6.88 3.88
CA LYS A 276 -24.37 -6.99 4.81
C LYS A 276 -23.85 -7.35 6.19
N ASN A 277 -23.94 -6.44 7.14
CA ASN A 277 -23.57 -6.67 8.53
C ASN A 277 -24.82 -7.08 9.33
N ASN A 278 -24.62 -7.77 10.46
CA ASN A 278 -25.72 -8.12 11.37
C ASN A 278 -26.21 -6.89 12.16
N ASP A 279 -27.38 -6.97 12.78
CA ASP A 279 -28.00 -5.82 13.43
C ASP A 279 -27.22 -5.32 14.65
N LYS A 280 -26.53 -6.20 15.39
CA LYS A 280 -25.66 -5.79 16.50
C LYS A 280 -24.46 -5.01 16.02
N ASP A 281 -23.83 -5.40 14.91
CA ASP A 281 -22.71 -4.65 14.34
C ASP A 281 -23.16 -3.30 13.77
N LYS A 282 -24.31 -3.26 13.10
CA LYS A 282 -24.92 -2.01 12.62
C LYS A 282 -25.16 -1.03 13.77
N GLU A 283 -25.73 -1.51 14.88
CA GLU A 283 -25.96 -0.67 16.05
C GLU A 283 -24.64 -0.19 16.68
N ARG A 284 -23.61 -1.05 16.79
CA ARG A 284 -22.26 -0.63 17.22
C ARG A 284 -21.69 0.47 16.34
N TYR A 285 -21.75 0.30 15.02
CA TYR A 285 -21.24 1.28 14.06
C TYR A 285 -21.96 2.61 14.21
N LYS A 286 -23.30 2.57 14.28
CA LYS A 286 -24.14 3.74 14.44
C LYS A 286 -23.80 4.53 15.69
N VAL A 287 -23.84 3.89 16.86
CA VAL A 287 -23.61 4.60 18.14
C VAL A 287 -22.19 5.11 18.28
N MET A 288 -21.19 4.38 17.78
CA MET A 288 -19.80 4.82 17.77
C MET A 288 -19.61 6.05 16.86
N ALA A 289 -20.10 6.00 15.62
CA ALA A 289 -19.95 7.09 14.67
C ALA A 289 -20.76 8.33 15.06
N GLN A 290 -21.98 8.16 15.58
CA GLN A 290 -22.87 9.25 15.99
C GLN A 290 -22.34 10.03 17.19
N ASN A 291 -21.79 9.33 18.19
CA ASN A 291 -21.35 9.91 19.45
C ASN A 291 -19.84 10.18 19.51
N HIS A 292 -19.11 9.92 18.44
CA HIS A 292 -17.63 10.01 18.40
C HIS A 292 -16.95 9.12 19.46
N TRP A 293 -17.54 7.94 19.74
CA TRP A 293 -16.98 7.03 20.73
C TRP A 293 -15.94 6.09 20.16
N THR A 294 -14.91 5.86 20.93
CA THR A 294 -14.03 4.70 20.76
C THR A 294 -14.77 3.41 21.10
N PHE A 295 -14.20 2.26 20.73
CA PHE A 295 -14.81 0.98 21.08
C PHE A 295 -14.91 0.76 22.60
N LEU A 296 -13.92 1.21 23.37
CA LEU A 296 -13.93 1.09 24.84
C LEU A 296 -15.03 1.97 25.46
N GLU A 297 -15.18 3.21 25.03
CA GLU A 297 -16.25 4.09 25.46
C GLU A 297 -17.64 3.53 25.12
N MET A 298 -17.77 2.93 23.94
CA MET A 298 -19.01 2.26 23.55
C MET A 298 -19.32 1.07 24.48
N LEU A 299 -18.33 0.26 24.84
CA LEU A 299 -18.51 -0.88 25.76
C LEU A 299 -18.90 -0.44 27.18
N GLU A 300 -18.43 0.73 27.61
CA GLU A 300 -18.77 1.33 28.91
C GLU A 300 -20.23 1.85 28.92
N LYS A 301 -20.61 2.61 27.89
CA LYS A 301 -21.89 3.31 27.78
C LYS A 301 -23.02 2.42 27.26
N ARG A 302 -22.71 1.36 26.53
CA ARG A 302 -23.64 0.39 25.93
C ARG A 302 -23.15 -1.04 26.19
N PRO A 303 -23.20 -1.51 27.47
CA PRO A 303 -22.76 -2.87 27.85
C PRO A 303 -23.57 -3.98 27.14
N ASP A 304 -24.79 -3.68 26.70
CA ASP A 304 -25.65 -4.56 25.92
C ASP A 304 -25.06 -4.90 24.53
N LEU A 305 -24.19 -4.04 24.01
CA LEU A 305 -23.49 -4.24 22.72
C LEU A 305 -22.13 -4.97 22.88
N ARG A 306 -21.77 -5.38 24.09
CA ARG A 306 -20.54 -6.15 24.31
C ARG A 306 -20.57 -7.48 23.56
N HIS A 307 -19.44 -7.90 23.01
CA HIS A 307 -19.26 -9.25 22.48
C HIS A 307 -18.25 -10.04 23.32
N GLU A 308 -18.29 -11.37 23.25
CA GLU A 308 -17.49 -12.27 24.09
C GLU A 308 -15.98 -11.98 24.06
N LYS A 309 -15.44 -11.61 22.88
CA LYS A 309 -14.01 -11.33 22.68
C LYS A 309 -13.60 -9.88 22.93
N ALA A 310 -14.52 -9.01 23.40
CA ALA A 310 -14.25 -7.58 23.57
C ALA A 310 -13.08 -7.28 24.54
N ARG A 311 -12.90 -8.10 25.57
CA ARG A 311 -11.80 -7.97 26.55
C ARG A 311 -10.43 -8.30 25.95
N VAL A 312 -10.38 -9.24 25.00
CA VAL A 312 -9.13 -9.71 24.36
C VAL A 312 -8.69 -8.75 23.26
N PHE A 313 -9.65 -8.12 22.56
CA PHE A 313 -9.39 -7.24 21.42
C PHE A 313 -10.05 -5.86 21.60
N PRO A 314 -9.48 -4.98 22.43
CA PRO A 314 -10.09 -3.68 22.78
C PRO A 314 -10.17 -2.70 21.59
N ASN A 315 -9.49 -2.98 20.49
CA ASN A 315 -9.50 -2.18 19.27
C ASN A 315 -10.20 -2.87 18.09
N SER A 316 -11.14 -3.79 18.35
CA SER A 316 -11.81 -4.58 17.31
C SER A 316 -12.67 -3.74 16.38
N TYR A 317 -13.17 -2.60 16.85
CA TYR A 317 -14.04 -1.68 16.12
C TYR A 317 -13.38 -0.31 16.05
N THR A 318 -13.37 0.30 14.86
CA THR A 318 -12.75 1.62 14.65
C THR A 318 -13.47 2.40 13.56
N VAL A 319 -13.95 3.59 13.93
CA VAL A 319 -14.52 4.55 12.98
C VAL A 319 -13.40 5.29 12.26
N GLN A 320 -13.56 5.49 10.96
CA GLN A 320 -12.67 6.32 10.15
C GLN A 320 -13.20 7.75 10.15
N TRP A 321 -12.66 8.63 11.00
CA TRP A 321 -13.21 9.96 11.23
C TRP A 321 -13.09 10.88 10.01
N TRP A 322 -14.13 11.68 9.75
CA TRP A 322 -14.21 12.56 8.58
C TRP A 322 -13.07 13.56 8.46
N ASP A 323 -12.64 14.12 9.56
CA ASP A 323 -11.71 15.25 9.66
C ASP A 323 -10.24 14.84 9.88
N GLN A 324 -9.94 13.56 9.75
CA GLN A 324 -8.62 12.98 9.93
C GLN A 324 -8.25 12.08 8.74
N PRO A 325 -6.94 11.85 8.49
CA PRO A 325 -6.53 10.73 7.66
C PRO A 325 -6.99 9.40 8.24
N SER A 326 -7.32 8.44 7.40
CA SER A 326 -7.74 7.09 7.84
C SER A 326 -6.62 6.37 8.59
N LYS A 327 -6.98 5.41 9.42
CA LYS A 327 -6.03 4.42 9.94
C LYS A 327 -5.51 3.53 8.81
N THR A 328 -4.38 2.86 9.04
CA THR A 328 -3.76 1.97 8.05
C THR A 328 -4.75 0.93 7.53
N ILE A 329 -5.11 1.01 6.25
CA ILE A 329 -5.90 -0.02 5.56
C ILE A 329 -5.03 -1.27 5.42
N ILE A 330 -5.53 -2.40 5.93
CA ILE A 330 -4.85 -3.69 5.93
C ILE A 330 -5.70 -4.77 5.27
N ALA A 331 -5.07 -5.82 4.79
CA ALA A 331 -5.77 -6.94 4.13
C ALA A 331 -6.89 -7.54 4.98
N HIS A 332 -6.76 -7.49 6.32
CA HIS A 332 -7.76 -8.00 7.27
C HIS A 332 -9.17 -7.39 7.11
N LEU A 333 -9.27 -6.23 6.44
CA LEU A 333 -10.54 -5.61 6.03
C LEU A 333 -11.48 -6.60 5.30
N TYR A 334 -10.92 -7.62 4.63
CA TYR A 334 -11.73 -8.63 3.95
C TYR A 334 -12.64 -9.44 4.89
N LYS A 335 -12.34 -9.57 6.18
CA LYS A 335 -13.08 -10.41 7.13
C LYS A 335 -14.44 -9.82 7.48
N ASP A 336 -14.50 -8.87 8.38
CA ASP A 336 -15.72 -8.27 8.93
C ASP A 336 -15.86 -6.78 8.66
N GLY A 337 -14.74 -6.07 8.51
CA GLY A 337 -14.71 -4.62 8.30
C GLY A 337 -14.85 -3.79 9.56
N ASN A 338 -14.90 -4.41 10.73
CA ASN A 338 -15.12 -3.73 12.01
C ASN A 338 -14.05 -2.68 12.37
N LEU A 339 -12.81 -2.88 11.87
CA LEU A 339 -11.73 -1.91 12.01
C LEU A 339 -11.85 -0.69 11.08
N PHE A 340 -12.85 -0.70 10.17
CA PHE A 340 -13.00 0.30 9.11
C PHE A 340 -14.45 0.73 8.95
N ILE A 341 -15.04 1.24 10.04
CA ILE A 341 -16.43 1.72 10.09
C ILE A 341 -16.50 3.05 9.34
N HIS A 342 -17.51 3.18 8.48
CA HIS A 342 -17.80 4.43 7.76
C HIS A 342 -18.20 5.54 8.75
N PRO A 343 -17.71 6.78 8.60
CA PRO A 343 -17.93 7.83 9.57
C PRO A 343 -19.36 8.43 9.57
N ASP A 344 -20.13 8.22 8.49
CA ASP A 344 -21.54 8.61 8.46
C ASP A 344 -22.40 7.56 9.17
N TRP A 345 -22.83 7.87 10.38
CA TRP A 345 -23.64 7.01 11.23
C TRP A 345 -24.99 6.60 10.62
N LYS A 346 -25.49 7.38 9.62
CA LYS A 346 -26.74 7.06 8.90
C LYS A 346 -26.61 5.86 7.96
N GLN A 347 -25.37 5.50 7.60
CA GLN A 347 -25.08 4.39 6.72
C GLN A 347 -24.78 3.09 7.48
N ASP A 348 -24.55 3.11 8.78
CA ASP A 348 -24.34 2.00 9.73
C ASP A 348 -23.57 0.80 9.17
N ARG A 349 -22.45 1.04 8.49
CA ARG A 349 -21.68 0.06 7.71
C ARG A 349 -20.17 0.22 7.80
N SER A 350 -19.44 -0.77 7.36
CA SER A 350 -18.02 -0.63 7.05
C SER A 350 -17.80 -0.02 5.66
N ILE A 351 -16.58 0.47 5.40
CA ILE A 351 -16.23 1.05 4.09
C ILE A 351 -16.29 0.02 2.96
N THR A 352 -16.57 0.48 1.74
CA THR A 352 -16.57 -0.31 0.51
C THR A 352 -15.16 -0.53 -0.03
N VAL A 353 -14.99 -1.38 -1.05
CA VAL A 353 -13.71 -1.58 -1.74
C VAL A 353 -13.24 -0.26 -2.37
N ARG A 354 -14.15 0.51 -3.00
CA ARG A 354 -13.81 1.80 -3.62
C ARG A 354 -13.37 2.83 -2.59
N GLU A 355 -14.05 2.92 -1.46
CA GLU A 355 -13.65 3.80 -0.36
C GLU A 355 -12.25 3.42 0.17
N ALA A 356 -12.02 2.13 0.42
CA ALA A 356 -10.70 1.64 0.82
C ALA A 356 -9.61 1.94 -0.23
N ALA A 357 -9.92 1.77 -1.52
CA ALA A 357 -9.00 2.06 -2.62
C ALA A 357 -8.65 3.56 -2.69
N ARG A 358 -9.63 4.46 -2.52
CA ARG A 358 -9.38 5.91 -2.46
C ARG A 358 -8.53 6.31 -1.24
N LEU A 359 -8.79 5.71 -0.07
CA LEU A 359 -7.98 5.91 1.13
C LEU A 359 -6.54 5.39 0.97
N MET A 360 -6.32 4.49 0.03
CA MET A 360 -5.01 4.02 -0.42
C MET A 360 -4.48 4.82 -1.62
N SER A 361 -5.17 5.86 -2.08
CA SER A 361 -4.83 6.68 -3.26
C SER A 361 -4.83 5.95 -4.61
N PHE A 362 -5.54 4.83 -4.74
CA PHE A 362 -5.76 4.23 -6.06
C PHE A 362 -6.64 5.12 -6.94
N PRO A 363 -6.38 5.19 -8.25
CA PRO A 363 -7.27 5.84 -9.20
C PRO A 363 -8.67 5.18 -9.23
N ASP A 364 -9.71 5.96 -9.52
CA ASP A 364 -11.08 5.44 -9.58
C ASP A 364 -11.33 4.47 -10.74
N ASP A 365 -10.54 4.61 -11.80
CA ASP A 365 -10.53 3.71 -12.96
C ASP A 365 -9.75 2.41 -12.72
N PHE A 366 -9.12 2.24 -11.55
CA PHE A 366 -8.38 1.04 -11.24
C PHE A 366 -9.33 -0.15 -11.03
N VAL A 367 -9.10 -1.24 -11.78
CA VAL A 367 -9.90 -2.46 -11.77
C VAL A 367 -9.27 -3.50 -10.84
N PHE A 368 -10.04 -3.99 -9.87
CA PHE A 368 -9.65 -5.08 -8.98
C PHE A 368 -10.40 -6.35 -9.36
N ILE A 369 -9.72 -7.35 -9.89
CA ILE A 369 -10.31 -8.62 -10.31
C ILE A 369 -10.55 -9.54 -9.10
N GLY A 370 -11.58 -10.35 -9.19
CA GLY A 370 -11.95 -11.35 -8.19
C GLY A 370 -13.11 -10.94 -7.30
N THR A 371 -13.39 -11.79 -6.31
CA THR A 371 -14.45 -11.53 -5.32
C THR A 371 -14.11 -10.33 -4.44
N ARG A 372 -15.14 -9.76 -3.78
CA ARG A 372 -14.94 -8.67 -2.80
C ARG A 372 -13.83 -8.98 -1.77
N THR A 373 -13.73 -10.24 -1.32
CA THR A 373 -12.65 -10.68 -0.43
C THR A 373 -11.28 -10.50 -1.06
N GLN A 374 -11.12 -10.88 -2.33
CA GLN A 374 -9.86 -10.72 -3.06
C GLN A 374 -9.55 -9.25 -3.33
N GLN A 375 -10.56 -8.45 -3.66
CA GLN A 375 -10.42 -7.01 -3.89
C GLN A 375 -9.91 -6.29 -2.63
N TYR A 376 -10.50 -6.54 -1.45
CA TYR A 376 -10.01 -5.99 -0.18
C TYR A 376 -8.58 -6.43 0.17
N ARG A 377 -8.23 -7.69 -0.13
CA ARG A 377 -6.85 -8.18 0.09
C ARG A 377 -5.86 -7.46 -0.79
N GLN A 378 -6.16 -7.24 -2.05
CA GLN A 378 -5.33 -6.51 -2.99
C GLN A 378 -5.11 -5.06 -2.51
N VAL A 379 -6.18 -4.35 -2.17
CA VAL A 379 -6.11 -2.97 -1.66
C VAL A 379 -5.29 -2.91 -0.36
N GLY A 380 -5.55 -3.78 0.61
CA GLY A 380 -4.89 -3.72 1.93
C GLY A 380 -3.41 -4.11 1.92
N ASN A 381 -3.00 -5.00 0.98
CA ASN A 381 -1.61 -5.41 0.81
C ASN A 381 -0.78 -4.41 -0.01
N ALA A 382 -1.41 -3.55 -0.78
CA ALA A 382 -0.72 -2.66 -1.69
C ALA A 382 0.13 -1.59 -0.98
N VAL A 383 1.14 -1.12 -1.69
CA VAL A 383 1.78 0.18 -1.42
C VAL A 383 0.93 1.27 -2.07
N PRO A 384 0.60 2.37 -1.37
CA PRO A 384 -0.21 3.43 -1.95
C PRO A 384 0.41 4.03 -3.21
N PRO A 385 -0.36 4.16 -4.32
CA PRO A 385 0.12 4.71 -5.58
C PRO A 385 0.78 6.09 -5.47
N LEU A 386 0.28 6.99 -4.62
CA LEU A 386 0.91 8.31 -4.43
C LEU A 386 2.28 8.21 -3.75
N LEU A 387 2.51 7.27 -2.84
CA LEU A 387 3.87 7.04 -2.32
C LEU A 387 4.78 6.55 -3.45
N GLY A 388 4.33 5.57 -4.24
CA GLY A 388 5.06 5.11 -5.44
C GLY A 388 5.36 6.24 -6.43
N TYR A 389 4.43 7.18 -6.61
CA TYR A 389 4.61 8.36 -7.46
C TYR A 389 5.78 9.24 -6.97
N HIS A 390 5.86 9.54 -5.67
CA HIS A 390 6.94 10.35 -5.11
C HIS A 390 8.30 9.62 -5.15
N LEU A 391 8.31 8.31 -4.92
CA LEU A 391 9.52 7.48 -5.10
C LEU A 391 9.98 7.50 -6.56
N GLY A 392 9.07 7.30 -7.50
CA GLY A 392 9.36 7.35 -8.93
C GLY A 392 9.86 8.72 -9.38
N LEU A 393 9.30 9.80 -8.85
CA LEU A 393 9.74 11.16 -9.14
C LEU A 393 11.19 11.40 -8.68
N ALA A 394 11.53 11.00 -7.47
CA ALA A 394 12.88 11.13 -6.91
C ALA A 394 13.91 10.33 -7.72
N VAL A 395 13.63 9.07 -8.00
CA VAL A 395 14.50 8.23 -8.83
C VAL A 395 14.67 8.85 -10.22
N LYS A 396 13.59 9.29 -10.87
CA LYS A 396 13.63 9.89 -12.20
C LYS A 396 14.48 11.15 -12.25
N ALA A 397 14.39 12.02 -11.25
CA ALA A 397 15.17 13.26 -11.20
C ALA A 397 16.69 13.02 -11.17
N ILE A 398 17.12 11.88 -10.61
CA ILE A 398 18.53 11.53 -10.49
C ILE A 398 19.07 10.81 -11.75
N ILE A 399 18.24 10.01 -12.41
CA ILE A 399 18.68 9.23 -13.57
C ILE A 399 18.48 9.98 -14.90
N SER A 400 17.81 11.14 -14.89
CA SER A 400 17.57 11.99 -16.08
C SER A 400 18.76 12.87 -16.38
#